data_967639215689ccb369d3fbb1570c88a2
#
_entry.id   967639215689ccb369d3fbb1570c88a2
#
_cell.length_a   1.000
_cell.length_b   1.000
_cell.length_c   1.000
_cell.angle_alpha   90.00
_cell.angle_beta   90.00
_cell.angle_gamma   90.00
#
_symmetry.space_group_name_H-M   'P 1'
#
loop_
_entity.id
_entity.type
_entity.pdbx_description
1 polymer ?
#
loop_
_entity_poly.entity_id
_entity_poly.type
_entity_poly.pdbx_seq_one_letter_code
_entity_poly.pdbx_strand_id
1 'polypeptide(L)'
;ALMAQQKPGPGTLRPAAVGKSGDSLFKGIPEERDLILLLLRGTLSPADVRRLQPEKFSVEACRKLAELALTHLDRDGRIQVQSLLDESVDDPECGALATELSLRDDHFDDAPAHIMACLDCLDRKRSEQGLRELIAKLKTAEREGRVDDAGMLNMQINEVRMRKAGTPTAGVVSLVKE
;
A
#
# COMPACT_ATOMS: atom_id res chain seq x y z
N ALA A 1 -31.11 -52.33 8.68
CA ALA A 1 -29.81 -51.66 8.79
C ALA A 1 -29.62 -50.73 7.59
N LEU A 2 -29.98 -49.45 7.74
CA LEU A 2 -29.75 -48.40 6.74
C LEU A 2 -28.54 -47.57 7.19
N MET A 3 -27.44 -47.65 6.45
CA MET A 3 -26.30 -46.78 6.62
C MET A 3 -26.55 -45.47 5.87
N ALA A 4 -26.65 -44.38 6.62
CA ALA A 4 -26.71 -43.02 6.07
C ALA A 4 -25.32 -42.58 5.66
N GLN A 5 -25.11 -42.32 4.35
CA GLN A 5 -23.91 -41.68 3.82
C GLN A 5 -23.96 -40.19 4.13
N GLN A 6 -23.05 -39.71 4.97
CA GLN A 6 -22.78 -38.27 5.14
C GLN A 6 -21.97 -37.75 3.96
N LYS A 7 -22.56 -36.79 3.20
CA LYS A 7 -21.86 -35.95 2.22
C LYS A 7 -20.89 -35.02 2.93
N PRO A 8 -19.60 -34.91 2.50
CA PRO A 8 -18.75 -33.84 2.98
C PRO A 8 -19.18 -32.50 2.37
N GLY A 9 -19.45 -31.53 3.24
CA GLY A 9 -19.73 -30.15 2.86
C GLY A 9 -18.50 -29.43 2.28
N PRO A 10 -18.69 -28.36 1.47
CA PRO A 10 -17.59 -27.62 0.88
C PRO A 10 -16.77 -26.94 1.98
N GLY A 11 -15.52 -27.39 2.11
CA GLY A 11 -14.55 -26.80 3.02
C GLY A 11 -14.28 -25.35 2.64
N THR A 12 -14.69 -24.43 3.50
CA THR A 12 -14.20 -23.06 3.51
C THR A 12 -12.70 -23.09 3.72
N LEU A 13 -11.95 -22.78 2.67
CA LEU A 13 -10.52 -22.52 2.75
C LEU A 13 -10.31 -21.29 3.68
N ARG A 14 -10.02 -21.57 4.95
CA ARG A 14 -9.46 -20.56 5.84
C ARG A 14 -8.09 -20.16 5.25
N PRO A 15 -7.82 -18.87 5.04
CA PRO A 15 -6.46 -18.47 4.72
C PRO A 15 -5.55 -18.94 5.84
N ALA A 16 -4.47 -19.62 5.47
CA ALA A 16 -3.46 -20.09 6.40
C ALA A 16 -2.99 -18.91 7.24
N ALA A 17 -3.06 -19.07 8.55
CA ALA A 17 -2.55 -18.08 9.49
C ALA A 17 -1.05 -17.93 9.21
N VAL A 18 -0.70 -16.77 8.66
CA VAL A 18 0.70 -16.31 8.54
C VAL A 18 1.32 -16.43 9.92
N GLY A 19 2.40 -17.21 10.00
CA GLY A 19 3.11 -17.47 11.24
C GLY A 19 3.39 -16.17 11.97
N LYS A 20 3.16 -16.18 13.29
CA LYS A 20 3.51 -15.08 14.19
C LYS A 20 5.00 -14.82 14.09
N SER A 21 5.38 -13.86 13.25
CA SER A 21 6.72 -13.29 13.24
C SER A 21 7.02 -12.73 14.62
N GLY A 22 8.15 -13.13 15.21
CA GLY A 22 8.63 -12.60 16.49
C GLY A 22 8.55 -11.08 16.52
N ASP A 23 8.44 -10.51 17.71
CA ASP A 23 8.27 -9.09 17.99
C ASP A 23 9.16 -8.24 17.08
N SER A 24 8.60 -7.73 15.98
CA SER A 24 9.25 -6.75 15.14
C SER A 24 9.33 -5.45 15.91
N LEU A 25 10.52 -4.86 15.99
CA LEU A 25 10.75 -3.53 16.57
C LEU A 25 9.91 -2.45 15.87
N PHE A 26 9.46 -2.73 14.66
CA PHE A 26 8.66 -1.83 13.84
C PHE A 26 7.15 -2.04 14.05
N LYS A 27 6.50 -1.04 14.62
CA LYS A 27 5.02 -0.94 14.70
C LYS A 27 4.42 -0.38 13.40
N GLY A 28 4.99 -0.75 12.26
CA GLY A 28 4.52 -0.33 10.94
C GLY A 28 3.37 -1.18 10.42
N ILE A 29 2.80 -0.74 9.31
CA ILE A 29 1.76 -1.47 8.57
C ILE A 29 2.44 -2.66 7.87
N PRO A 30 1.97 -3.89 8.04
CA PRO A 30 2.59 -5.08 7.44
C PRO A 30 2.80 -4.93 5.92
N GLU A 31 1.82 -4.36 5.22
CA GLU A 31 1.86 -4.18 3.77
C GLU A 31 2.98 -3.26 3.30
N GLU A 32 3.35 -2.24 4.08
CA GLU A 32 4.49 -1.36 3.78
C GLU A 32 5.81 -2.12 3.85
N ARG A 33 5.98 -2.93 4.89
CA ARG A 33 7.19 -3.75 5.07
C ARG A 33 7.31 -4.82 4.00
N ASP A 34 6.21 -5.48 3.69
CA ASP A 34 6.19 -6.52 2.67
C ASP A 34 6.56 -5.95 1.30
N LEU A 35 6.06 -4.75 0.94
CA LEU A 35 6.44 -4.07 -0.29
C LEU A 35 7.94 -3.74 -0.35
N ILE A 36 8.52 -3.24 0.75
CA ILE A 36 9.95 -2.95 0.80
C ILE A 36 10.76 -4.25 0.70
N LEU A 37 10.35 -5.29 1.41
CA LEU A 37 10.99 -6.61 1.32
C LEU A 37 11.01 -7.13 -0.12
N LEU A 38 9.88 -7.06 -0.81
CA LEU A 38 9.75 -7.49 -2.19
C LEU A 38 10.54 -6.59 -3.17
N LEU A 39 10.60 -5.29 -2.88
CA LEU A 39 11.45 -4.33 -3.61
C LEU A 39 12.93 -4.71 -3.47
N LEU A 40 13.42 -4.93 -2.24
CA LEU A 40 14.80 -5.33 -1.97
C LEU A 40 15.18 -6.65 -2.64
N ARG A 41 14.23 -7.55 -2.80
CA ARG A 41 14.42 -8.84 -3.52
C ARG A 41 14.37 -8.70 -5.04
N GLY A 42 14.06 -7.51 -5.57
CA GLY A 42 13.93 -7.30 -7.01
C GLY A 42 12.76 -8.05 -7.64
N THR A 43 11.70 -8.31 -6.88
CA THR A 43 10.50 -9.03 -7.36
C THR A 43 9.44 -8.11 -7.94
N LEU A 44 9.54 -6.79 -7.74
CA LEU A 44 8.62 -5.82 -8.32
C LEU A 44 8.85 -5.69 -9.83
N SER A 45 7.77 -5.72 -10.60
CA SER A 45 7.85 -5.38 -12.02
C SER A 45 8.11 -3.86 -12.19
N PRO A 46 8.64 -3.42 -13.36
CA PRO A 46 8.82 -1.99 -13.64
C PRO A 46 7.52 -1.18 -13.57
N ALA A 47 6.36 -1.81 -13.77
CA ALA A 47 5.05 -1.18 -13.63
C ALA A 47 4.70 -0.96 -12.14
N ASP A 48 4.99 -1.94 -11.29
CA ASP A 48 4.75 -1.87 -9.85
C ASP A 48 5.69 -0.84 -9.19
N VAL A 49 6.97 -0.81 -9.59
CA VAL A 49 7.93 0.19 -9.14
C VAL A 49 7.44 1.61 -9.45
N ARG A 50 6.85 1.86 -10.62
CA ARG A 50 6.27 3.18 -10.96
C ARG A 50 5.06 3.56 -10.10
N ARG A 51 4.31 2.57 -9.58
CA ARG A 51 3.19 2.78 -8.65
C ARG A 51 3.66 3.01 -7.22
N LEU A 52 4.86 2.52 -6.90
CA LEU A 52 5.45 2.65 -5.58
C LEU A 52 5.89 4.10 -5.37
N GLN A 53 5.11 4.85 -4.63
CA GLN A 53 5.38 6.25 -4.28
C GLN A 53 5.72 6.32 -2.80
N PRO A 54 6.95 6.71 -2.43
CA PRO A 54 7.38 6.76 -1.02
C PRO A 54 6.45 7.58 -0.13
N GLU A 55 5.83 8.63 -0.66
CA GLU A 55 4.90 9.51 0.07
C GLU A 55 3.62 8.79 0.52
N LYS A 56 3.35 7.60 -0.01
CA LYS A 56 2.20 6.78 0.41
C LYS A 56 2.48 5.97 1.68
N PHE A 57 3.75 5.82 2.06
CA PHE A 57 4.10 5.13 3.28
C PHE A 57 3.76 5.97 4.50
N SER A 58 3.15 5.34 5.50
CA SER A 58 2.75 6.00 6.74
C SER A 58 3.89 6.03 7.78
N VAL A 59 4.81 5.07 7.69
CA VAL A 59 5.96 4.96 8.58
C VAL A 59 7.17 5.65 7.96
N GLU A 60 7.77 6.59 8.69
CA GLU A 60 8.90 7.40 8.21
C GLU A 60 10.09 6.55 7.76
N ALA A 61 10.46 5.54 8.56
CA ALA A 61 11.56 4.64 8.21
C ALA A 61 11.27 3.83 6.93
N CYS A 62 10.01 3.39 6.73
CA CYS A 62 9.58 2.72 5.50
C CYS A 62 9.65 3.66 4.30
N ARG A 63 9.23 4.92 4.46
CA ARG A 63 9.29 5.94 3.41
C ARG A 63 10.73 6.20 2.97
N LYS A 64 11.61 6.50 3.92
CA LYS A 64 13.03 6.76 3.64
C LYS A 64 13.72 5.56 3.00
N LEU A 65 13.43 4.35 3.50
CA LEU A 65 14.01 3.15 2.93
C LEU A 65 13.50 2.89 1.50
N ALA A 66 12.23 3.19 1.22
CA ALA A 66 11.69 3.11 -0.13
C ALA A 66 12.32 4.15 -1.07
N GLU A 67 12.49 5.40 -0.62
CA GLU A 67 13.19 6.45 -1.36
C GLU A 67 14.61 6.02 -1.71
N LEU A 68 15.35 5.56 -0.71
CA LEU A 68 16.72 5.10 -0.87
C LEU A 68 16.79 3.89 -1.82
N ALA A 69 15.93 2.91 -1.66
CA ALA A 69 15.87 1.74 -2.52
C ALA A 69 15.59 2.10 -3.99
N LEU A 70 14.71 3.07 -4.23
CA LEU A 70 14.40 3.55 -5.59
C LEU A 70 15.58 4.30 -6.24
N THR A 71 16.42 5.00 -5.45
CA THR A 71 17.65 5.64 -5.99
C THR A 71 18.72 4.64 -6.38
N HIS A 72 18.75 3.47 -5.72
CA HIS A 72 19.69 2.39 -6.00
C HIS A 72 19.16 1.33 -6.98
N LEU A 73 18.03 1.59 -7.61
CA LEU A 73 17.45 0.68 -8.60
C LEU A 73 18.29 0.75 -9.89
N ASP A 74 18.86 -0.37 -10.28
CA ASP A 74 19.59 -0.47 -11.55
C ASP A 74 18.61 -0.57 -12.76
N ARG A 75 19.19 -0.65 -13.99
CA ARG A 75 18.42 -0.76 -15.23
C ARG A 75 17.60 -2.04 -15.31
N ASP A 76 18.01 -3.08 -14.58
CA ASP A 76 17.37 -4.38 -14.56
C ASP A 76 16.35 -4.51 -13.42
N GLY A 77 16.14 -3.44 -12.65
CA GLY A 77 15.20 -3.41 -11.52
C GLY A 77 15.71 -4.10 -10.27
N ARG A 78 17.05 -4.24 -10.15
CA ARG A 78 17.70 -4.85 -8.98
C ARG A 78 18.29 -3.77 -8.10
N ILE A 79 18.31 -4.04 -6.80
CA ILE A 79 18.88 -3.15 -5.80
C ILE A 79 20.16 -3.78 -5.26
N GLN A 80 21.21 -2.98 -5.18
CA GLN A 80 22.42 -3.36 -4.47
C GLN A 80 22.20 -3.15 -2.95
N VAL A 81 21.73 -4.19 -2.28
CA VAL A 81 21.33 -4.13 -0.86
C VAL A 81 22.50 -3.66 0.02
N GLN A 82 23.75 -4.02 -0.31
CA GLN A 82 24.92 -3.56 0.46
C GLN A 82 25.07 -2.05 0.41
N SER A 83 24.98 -1.43 -0.76
CA SER A 83 25.07 0.03 -0.91
C SER A 83 23.94 0.74 -0.16
N LEU A 84 22.75 0.16 -0.17
CA LEU A 84 21.61 0.67 0.57
C LEU A 84 21.83 0.58 2.09
N LEU A 85 22.41 -0.51 2.58
CA LEU A 85 22.76 -0.66 4.00
C LEU A 85 23.83 0.34 4.41
N ASP A 86 24.86 0.55 3.58
CA ASP A 86 25.94 1.49 3.85
C ASP A 86 25.42 2.95 3.93
N GLU A 87 24.47 3.33 3.06
CA GLU A 87 23.86 4.67 3.12
C GLU A 87 22.84 4.83 4.24
N SER A 88 22.23 3.74 4.71
CA SER A 88 21.26 3.79 5.82
C SER A 88 21.91 3.89 7.21
N VAL A 89 23.25 3.87 7.31
CA VAL A 89 24.00 3.93 8.57
C VAL A 89 23.75 5.22 9.34
N ASP A 90 23.54 6.33 8.63
CA ASP A 90 23.30 7.64 9.25
C ASP A 90 21.87 7.77 9.83
N ASP A 91 20.95 6.87 9.48
CA ASP A 91 19.59 6.80 10.04
C ASP A 91 19.37 5.47 10.75
N PRO A 92 19.47 5.42 12.10
CA PRO A 92 19.40 4.17 12.87
C PRO A 92 18.10 3.39 12.66
N GLU A 93 16.96 4.09 12.47
CA GLU A 93 15.67 3.44 12.27
C GLU A 93 15.59 2.81 10.87
N CYS A 94 16.07 3.54 9.87
CA CYS A 94 16.15 3.05 8.50
C CYS A 94 17.10 1.85 8.39
N GLY A 95 18.30 1.95 8.98
CA GLY A 95 19.29 0.88 9.00
C GLY A 95 18.82 -0.38 9.74
N ALA A 96 18.13 -0.21 10.88
CA ALA A 96 17.55 -1.33 11.61
C ALA A 96 16.46 -2.04 10.78
N LEU A 97 15.59 -1.28 10.11
CA LEU A 97 14.56 -1.82 9.22
C LEU A 97 15.17 -2.55 8.02
N ALA A 98 16.16 -1.95 7.36
CA ALA A 98 16.84 -2.56 6.23
C ALA A 98 17.51 -3.88 6.63
N THR A 99 18.18 -3.92 7.77
CA THR A 99 18.80 -5.12 8.32
C THR A 99 17.76 -6.19 8.66
N GLU A 100 16.68 -5.81 9.36
CA GLU A 100 15.58 -6.74 9.69
C GLU A 100 15.00 -7.38 8.43
N LEU A 101 14.70 -6.57 7.42
CA LEU A 101 14.11 -7.05 6.16
C LEU A 101 15.08 -7.91 5.35
N SER A 102 16.37 -7.61 5.36
CA SER A 102 17.40 -8.39 4.65
C SER A 102 17.57 -9.79 5.24
N LEU A 103 17.30 -9.95 6.54
CA LEU A 103 17.42 -11.23 7.26
C LEU A 103 16.11 -12.06 7.22
N ARG A 104 15.00 -11.49 6.75
CA ARG A 104 13.72 -12.21 6.66
C ARG A 104 13.74 -13.17 5.48
N ASP A 105 13.18 -14.35 5.71
CA ASP A 105 12.98 -15.38 4.67
C ASP A 105 11.47 -15.64 4.47
N ASP A 106 10.69 -14.56 4.38
CA ASP A 106 9.25 -14.68 4.13
C ASP A 106 9.01 -15.19 2.71
N HIS A 107 8.19 -16.21 2.60
CA HIS A 107 7.79 -16.78 1.32
C HIS A 107 6.39 -16.31 0.95
N PHE A 108 6.23 -15.86 -0.30
CA PHE A 108 4.95 -15.44 -0.85
C PHE A 108 4.57 -16.41 -1.98
N ASP A 109 3.51 -17.19 -1.78
CA ASP A 109 3.04 -18.18 -2.76
C ASP A 109 2.70 -17.55 -4.12
N ASP A 110 2.12 -16.34 -4.09
CA ASP A 110 1.81 -15.52 -5.26
C ASP A 110 2.31 -14.08 -5.01
N ALA A 111 3.60 -13.86 -5.25
CA ALA A 111 4.22 -12.56 -5.04
C ALA A 111 3.58 -11.44 -5.89
N PRO A 112 3.24 -11.62 -7.20
CA PRO A 112 2.55 -10.61 -7.99
C PRO A 112 1.20 -10.20 -7.39
N ALA A 113 0.36 -11.16 -7.00
CA ALA A 113 -0.93 -10.85 -6.37
C ALA A 113 -0.75 -10.15 -5.03
N HIS A 114 0.23 -10.55 -4.23
CA HIS A 114 0.54 -9.92 -2.96
C HIS A 114 1.03 -8.47 -3.14
N ILE A 115 1.92 -8.21 -4.11
CA ILE A 115 2.37 -6.85 -4.47
C ILE A 115 1.17 -5.97 -4.82
N MET A 116 0.29 -6.44 -5.68
CA MET A 116 -0.91 -5.69 -6.07
C MET A 116 -1.79 -5.37 -4.87
N ALA A 117 -2.05 -6.34 -4.00
CA ALA A 117 -2.85 -6.14 -2.79
C ALA A 117 -2.22 -5.10 -1.84
N CYS A 118 -0.90 -5.13 -1.66
CA CYS A 118 -0.18 -4.16 -0.85
C CYS A 118 -0.24 -2.75 -1.46
N LEU A 119 0.01 -2.59 -2.76
CA LEU A 119 -0.09 -1.31 -3.45
C LEU A 119 -1.50 -0.72 -3.36
N ASP A 120 -2.53 -1.55 -3.57
CA ASP A 120 -3.93 -1.13 -3.44
C ASP A 120 -4.28 -0.73 -1.98
N CYS A 121 -3.67 -1.41 -1.00
CA CYS A 121 -3.82 -1.04 0.41
C CYS A 121 -3.22 0.34 0.70
N LEU A 122 -2.01 0.63 0.19
CA LEU A 122 -1.38 1.94 0.33
C LEU A 122 -2.24 3.03 -0.32
N ASP A 123 -2.69 2.81 -1.56
CA ASP A 123 -3.55 3.75 -2.29
C ASP A 123 -4.85 4.06 -1.52
N ARG A 124 -5.48 3.04 -0.96
CA ARG A 124 -6.68 3.18 -0.13
C ARG A 124 -6.40 3.98 1.13
N LYS A 125 -5.33 3.66 1.87
CA LYS A 125 -4.96 4.37 3.10
C LYS A 125 -4.65 5.84 2.84
N ARG A 126 -3.92 6.13 1.77
CA ARG A 126 -3.62 7.52 1.36
C ARG A 126 -4.91 8.30 1.06
N SER A 127 -5.83 7.68 0.32
CA SER A 127 -7.14 8.29 0.02
C SER A 127 -7.97 8.54 1.28
N GLU A 128 -7.91 7.64 2.26
CA GLU A 128 -8.61 7.79 3.54
C GLU A 128 -8.01 8.90 4.39
N GLN A 129 -6.69 9.00 4.41
CA GLN A 129 -6.00 10.08 5.10
C GLN A 129 -6.32 11.43 4.47
N GLY A 130 -6.22 11.55 3.14
CA GLY A 130 -6.58 12.78 2.41
C GLY A 130 -8.02 13.22 2.69
N LEU A 131 -8.97 12.27 2.73
CA LEU A 131 -10.36 12.57 3.08
C LEU A 131 -10.50 13.09 4.52
N ARG A 132 -9.78 12.49 5.48
CA ARG A 132 -9.78 12.97 6.88
C ARG A 132 -9.22 14.39 6.99
N GLU A 133 -8.15 14.69 6.27
CA GLU A 133 -7.54 16.03 6.23
C GLU A 133 -8.50 17.07 5.63
N LEU A 134 -9.19 16.73 4.53
CA LEU A 134 -10.21 17.61 3.94
C LEU A 134 -11.37 17.89 4.91
N ILE A 135 -11.84 16.86 5.61
CA ILE A 135 -12.91 17.00 6.61
C ILE A 135 -12.44 17.87 7.79
N ALA A 136 -11.19 17.72 8.23
CA ALA A 136 -10.62 18.56 9.29
C ALA A 136 -10.54 20.04 8.86
N LYS A 137 -10.07 20.30 7.63
CA LYS A 137 -10.03 21.65 7.05
C LYS A 137 -11.43 22.26 6.92
N LEU A 138 -12.43 21.47 6.49
CA LEU A 138 -13.83 21.91 6.41
C LEU A 138 -14.36 22.36 7.77
N LYS A 139 -14.19 21.53 8.81
CA LYS A 139 -14.60 21.88 10.16
C LYS A 139 -13.95 23.19 10.69
N THR A 140 -12.69 23.42 10.30
CA THR A 140 -11.98 24.64 10.65
C THR A 140 -12.55 25.84 9.91
N ALA A 141 -12.80 25.74 8.59
CA ALA A 141 -13.38 26.80 7.78
C ALA A 141 -14.79 27.17 8.26
N GLU A 142 -15.62 26.18 8.61
CA GLU A 142 -16.96 26.41 9.18
C GLU A 142 -16.90 27.16 10.53
N ARG A 143 -15.95 26.75 11.40
CA ARG A 143 -15.76 27.42 12.71
C ARG A 143 -15.33 28.88 12.58
N GLU A 144 -14.51 29.16 11.56
CA GLU A 144 -14.00 30.49 11.25
C GLU A 144 -14.96 31.34 10.40
N GLY A 145 -16.10 30.78 9.99
CA GLY A 145 -17.10 31.45 9.16
C GLY A 145 -16.68 31.69 7.72
N ARG A 146 -15.68 30.93 7.21
CA ARG A 146 -15.20 31.04 5.84
C ARG A 146 -16.09 30.22 4.90
N VAL A 147 -17.23 30.81 4.52
CA VAL A 147 -18.30 30.11 3.77
C VAL A 147 -17.84 29.63 2.41
N ASP A 148 -17.09 30.45 1.66
CA ASP A 148 -16.60 30.09 0.32
C ASP A 148 -15.61 28.92 0.37
N ASP A 149 -14.67 28.94 1.32
CA ASP A 149 -13.72 27.86 1.54
C ASP A 149 -14.43 26.56 1.94
N ALA A 150 -15.42 26.65 2.82
CA ALA A 150 -16.22 25.51 3.23
C ALA A 150 -16.99 24.89 2.04
N GLY A 151 -17.53 25.72 1.16
CA GLY A 151 -18.19 25.28 -0.08
C GLY A 151 -17.23 24.51 -0.99
N MET A 152 -16.03 25.03 -1.25
CA MET A 152 -15.02 24.37 -2.08
C MET A 152 -14.55 23.06 -1.46
N LEU A 153 -14.30 23.01 -0.15
CA LEU A 153 -13.89 21.79 0.55
C LEU A 153 -14.97 20.71 0.50
N ASN A 154 -16.25 21.08 0.64
CA ASN A 154 -17.37 20.15 0.47
C ASN A 154 -17.41 19.53 -0.94
N MET A 155 -17.17 20.34 -1.97
CA MET A 155 -17.11 19.81 -3.36
C MET A 155 -15.96 18.81 -3.51
N GLN A 156 -14.76 19.11 -2.99
CA GLN A 156 -13.62 18.19 -3.02
C GLN A 156 -13.89 16.88 -2.27
N ILE A 157 -14.51 16.96 -1.09
CA ILE A 157 -14.89 15.76 -0.31
C ILE A 157 -15.86 14.88 -1.10
N ASN A 158 -16.87 15.49 -1.73
CA ASN A 158 -17.84 14.74 -2.54
C ASN A 158 -17.18 14.10 -3.76
N GLU A 159 -16.27 14.79 -4.44
CA GLU A 159 -15.52 14.24 -5.56
C GLU A 159 -14.70 13.01 -5.14
N VAL A 160 -13.97 13.08 -4.02
CA VAL A 160 -13.20 11.95 -3.47
C VAL A 160 -14.13 10.78 -3.12
N ARG A 161 -15.29 11.04 -2.53
CA ARG A 161 -16.29 10.02 -2.20
C ARG A 161 -16.86 9.34 -3.45
N MET A 162 -17.17 10.11 -4.48
CA MET A 162 -17.69 9.57 -5.74
C MET A 162 -16.69 8.69 -6.47
N ARG A 163 -15.42 9.10 -6.51
CA ARG A 163 -14.32 8.25 -7.03
C ARG A 163 -14.19 6.93 -6.27
N LYS A 164 -14.36 6.98 -4.95
CA LYS A 164 -14.27 5.80 -4.07
C LYS A 164 -15.47 4.84 -4.23
N ALA A 165 -16.65 5.38 -4.54
CA ALA A 165 -17.87 4.59 -4.73
C ALA A 165 -17.88 3.77 -6.04
N GLY A 166 -16.82 3.89 -6.88
CA GLY A 166 -16.68 3.06 -8.07
C GLY A 166 -17.81 3.28 -9.07
N THR A 167 -18.30 4.51 -9.25
CA THR A 167 -19.19 4.80 -10.36
C THR A 167 -18.41 4.50 -11.64
N PRO A 168 -18.80 3.47 -12.43
CA PRO A 168 -18.15 3.25 -13.71
C PRO A 168 -18.35 4.53 -14.51
N THR A 169 -17.26 5.15 -14.92
CA THR A 169 -17.28 6.20 -15.93
C THR A 169 -17.98 5.58 -17.12
N ALA A 170 -19.26 5.90 -17.28
CA ALA A 170 -20.05 5.49 -18.44
C ALA A 170 -19.24 5.94 -19.66
N GLY A 171 -18.65 4.96 -20.35
CA GLY A 171 -17.98 5.18 -21.61
C GLY A 171 -18.98 5.94 -22.48
N VAL A 172 -18.60 7.14 -22.88
CA VAL A 172 -19.28 7.88 -23.93
C VAL A 172 -19.12 7.04 -25.19
N VAL A 173 -20.11 6.19 -25.43
CA VAL A 173 -20.29 5.55 -26.73
C VAL A 173 -20.74 6.67 -27.67
N SER A 174 -19.76 7.25 -28.38
CA SER A 174 -20.04 8.05 -29.55
C SER A 174 -20.75 7.16 -30.58
N LEU A 175 -22.07 7.22 -30.58
CA LEU A 175 -22.86 6.80 -31.72
C LEU A 175 -22.67 7.83 -32.83
N VAL A 176 -21.66 7.57 -33.66
CA VAL A 176 -21.63 8.15 -35.02
C VAL A 176 -22.77 7.44 -35.77
N LYS A 177 -23.84 8.15 -36.03
CA LYS A 177 -24.85 7.79 -37.04
C LYS A 177 -24.40 8.34 -38.38
N GLU A 178 -24.20 7.42 -39.33
CA GLU A 178 -24.26 7.71 -40.76
C GLU A 178 -25.65 8.21 -41.17
#